data_17b4248965c7df6c629e9245a1eb3d23
#
_entry.id   17b4248965c7df6c629e9245a1eb3d23
#
_cell.length_a   1.000
_cell.length_b   1.000
_cell.length_c   1.000
_cell.angle_alpha   90.00
_cell.angle_beta   90.00
_cell.angle_gamma   90.00
#
_symmetry.space_group_name_H-M   'P 1'
#
loop_
_entity.id
_entity.type
_entity.pdbx_description
1 polymer ?
#
loop_
_entity_poly.entity_id
_entity_poly.type
_entity_poly.pdbx_seq_one_letter_code
_entity_poly.pdbx_strand_id
1 'polypeptide(L)'
;MAWFSRKKEEGAATRVNIAEGLWIKCDSCKEIMYRAEVERAGRICPKCRYPFRISARERLALLADPGSFEEREAGLTSTDPLGFKDARRYRERIRAASQKTGAEDAVICGIARIGGVPAVLCVFEFGFMGGSMGSVVGEKLARSIELAVAKHLPVVIVSASGGARMQEGILSLMQMAKTAAALERLAAEGLPYLSVLTDPTTGGVTASFAMLGDVILAEPRALIGFAGPRVIAETIRQPLPEGFQRSEFLLEHGQIDLIVDRRDLKDTLRRILAFFCEPTPPSE
;
A
#
# COMPACT_ATOMS: atom_id res chain seq x y z
N MET A 1 54.22 32.56 -44.96
CA MET A 1 54.13 31.46 -43.97
C MET A 1 52.64 31.14 -43.72
N ALA A 2 52.17 30.03 -44.28
CA ALA A 2 50.76 29.63 -44.21
C ALA A 2 50.59 28.69 -43.02
N TRP A 3 49.68 29.07 -42.09
CA TRP A 3 49.35 28.28 -40.92
C TRP A 3 48.13 27.39 -41.21
N PHE A 4 48.33 26.08 -41.17
CA PHE A 4 47.29 25.07 -41.35
C PHE A 4 46.31 25.09 -40.16
N SER A 5 45.08 25.47 -40.41
CA SER A 5 43.96 25.28 -39.48
C SER A 5 43.37 23.87 -39.69
N ARG A 6 43.56 22.97 -38.72
CA ARG A 6 42.89 21.67 -38.68
C ARG A 6 41.43 21.90 -38.23
N LYS A 7 40.47 21.70 -39.13
CA LYS A 7 39.08 21.51 -38.76
C LYS A 7 38.95 20.22 -37.95
N LYS A 8 38.53 20.33 -36.68
CA LYS A 8 37.97 19.19 -35.92
C LYS A 8 36.65 18.82 -36.53
N GLU A 9 36.53 17.64 -37.11
CA GLU A 9 35.25 17.00 -37.37
C GLU A 9 34.65 16.60 -36.02
N GLU A 10 33.66 17.35 -35.57
CA GLU A 10 32.78 16.92 -34.48
C GLU A 10 31.89 15.80 -34.99
N GLY A 11 32.23 14.57 -34.66
CA GLY A 11 31.37 13.40 -34.85
C GLY A 11 30.04 13.65 -34.16
N ALA A 12 28.98 13.80 -34.95
CA ALA A 12 27.62 13.87 -34.47
C ALA A 12 27.32 12.58 -33.71
N ALA A 13 27.42 12.63 -32.39
CA ALA A 13 26.86 11.58 -31.53
C ALA A 13 25.39 11.50 -31.82
N THR A 14 24.95 10.45 -32.50
CA THR A 14 23.54 10.14 -32.72
C THR A 14 22.91 10.00 -31.35
N ARG A 15 22.19 11.01 -30.88
CA ARG A 15 21.35 10.92 -29.70
C ARG A 15 20.31 9.86 -29.98
N VAL A 16 20.51 8.67 -29.46
CA VAL A 16 19.49 7.64 -29.43
C VAL A 16 18.36 8.20 -28.60
N ASN A 17 17.26 8.52 -29.26
CA ASN A 17 16.04 9.00 -28.59
C ASN A 17 15.45 7.78 -27.86
N ILE A 18 15.86 7.57 -26.61
CA ILE A 18 15.32 6.51 -25.75
C ILE A 18 13.90 6.96 -25.42
N ALA A 19 12.92 6.22 -25.91
CA ALA A 19 11.51 6.50 -25.64
C ALA A 19 11.31 6.58 -24.11
N GLU A 20 10.78 7.70 -23.64
CA GLU A 20 10.51 7.93 -22.23
C GLU A 20 9.61 6.82 -21.68
N GLY A 21 10.00 6.24 -20.54
CA GLY A 21 9.22 5.21 -19.86
C GLY A 21 9.63 3.76 -20.12
N LEU A 22 10.58 3.46 -21.02
CA LEU A 22 11.07 2.10 -21.25
C LEU A 22 11.97 1.58 -20.11
N TRP A 23 12.62 2.48 -19.40
CA TRP A 23 13.56 2.16 -18.34
C TRP A 23 13.02 2.56 -16.97
N ILE A 24 13.35 1.77 -15.95
CA ILE A 24 13.01 2.04 -14.55
C ILE A 24 14.28 1.83 -13.71
N LYS A 25 14.49 2.73 -12.74
CA LYS A 25 15.56 2.62 -11.77
C LYS A 25 15.02 2.02 -10.47
N CYS A 26 15.70 1.02 -9.95
CA CYS A 26 15.35 0.44 -8.66
C CYS A 26 15.69 1.40 -7.51
N ASP A 27 14.74 1.67 -6.63
CA ASP A 27 14.96 2.54 -5.47
C ASP A 27 15.92 1.93 -4.44
N SER A 28 16.03 0.60 -4.39
CA SER A 28 16.90 -0.13 -3.48
C SER A 28 18.33 -0.26 -4.05
N CYS A 29 18.55 -1.04 -5.10
CA CYS A 29 19.90 -1.31 -5.64
C CYS A 29 20.39 -0.29 -6.66
N LYS A 30 19.57 0.70 -7.03
CA LYS A 30 19.87 1.78 -7.99
C LYS A 30 20.13 1.32 -9.43
N GLU A 31 20.03 0.03 -9.73
CA GLU A 31 20.15 -0.51 -11.08
C GLU A 31 19.05 0.01 -12.00
N ILE A 32 19.45 0.27 -13.26
CA ILE A 32 18.52 0.66 -14.32
C ILE A 32 18.20 -0.59 -15.12
N MET A 33 16.93 -0.85 -15.33
CA MET A 33 16.45 -2.06 -16.00
C MET A 33 15.27 -1.77 -16.91
N TYR A 34 14.97 -2.69 -17.82
CA TYR A 34 13.88 -2.54 -18.76
C TYR A 34 12.53 -2.72 -18.04
N ARG A 35 11.63 -1.77 -18.22
CA ARG A 35 10.31 -1.76 -17.54
C ARG A 35 9.52 -3.05 -17.76
N ALA A 36 9.48 -3.55 -19.00
CA ALA A 36 8.75 -4.78 -19.33
C ALA A 36 9.31 -6.03 -18.63
N GLU A 37 10.60 -6.04 -18.27
CA GLU A 37 11.20 -7.12 -17.49
C GLU A 37 10.71 -7.07 -16.03
N VAL A 38 10.67 -5.88 -15.44
CA VAL A 38 10.12 -5.65 -14.09
C VAL A 38 8.63 -6.00 -14.04
N GLU A 39 7.86 -5.65 -15.08
CA GLU A 39 6.43 -5.98 -15.17
C GLU A 39 6.20 -7.49 -15.26
N ARG A 40 6.97 -8.19 -16.08
CA ARG A 40 6.95 -9.67 -16.16
C ARG A 40 7.35 -10.35 -14.84
N ALA A 41 8.24 -9.72 -14.09
CA ALA A 41 8.65 -10.18 -12.76
C ALA A 41 7.63 -9.84 -11.64
N GLY A 42 6.41 -9.39 -11.96
CA GLY A 42 5.39 -9.02 -10.98
C GLY A 42 5.70 -7.71 -10.24
N ARG A 43 6.33 -6.76 -10.93
CA ARG A 43 6.78 -5.49 -10.31
C ARG A 43 7.78 -5.70 -9.18
N ILE A 44 8.65 -6.70 -9.31
CA ILE A 44 9.77 -6.98 -8.40
C ILE A 44 11.07 -6.76 -9.15
N CYS A 45 12.05 -6.16 -8.49
CA CYS A 45 13.38 -5.97 -9.08
C CYS A 45 14.05 -7.34 -9.34
N PRO A 46 14.41 -7.69 -10.58
CA PRO A 46 15.06 -8.96 -10.87
C PRO A 46 16.44 -9.09 -10.27
N LYS A 47 17.09 -7.97 -9.93
CA LYS A 47 18.45 -7.94 -9.34
C LYS A 47 18.43 -8.13 -7.82
N CYS A 48 17.65 -7.33 -7.09
CA CYS A 48 17.68 -7.32 -5.62
C CYS A 48 16.37 -7.75 -4.96
N ARG A 49 15.37 -8.15 -5.72
CA ARG A 49 14.04 -8.56 -5.27
C ARG A 49 13.24 -7.48 -4.53
N TYR A 50 13.63 -6.20 -4.68
CA TYR A 50 12.86 -5.11 -4.11
C TYR A 50 11.49 -5.00 -4.79
N PRO A 51 10.36 -5.02 -4.03
CA PRO A 51 9.04 -4.86 -4.60
C PRO A 51 8.78 -3.39 -4.94
N PHE A 52 8.57 -3.08 -6.22
CA PHE A 52 8.12 -1.75 -6.62
C PHE A 52 6.67 -1.51 -6.17
N ARG A 53 6.32 -0.25 -5.96
CA ARG A 53 4.93 0.12 -5.67
C ARG A 53 4.03 -0.24 -6.83
N ILE A 54 2.85 -0.77 -6.51
CA ILE A 54 1.79 -1.08 -7.45
C ILE A 54 0.50 -0.39 -7.03
N SER A 55 -0.40 -0.18 -7.97
CA SER A 55 -1.72 0.37 -7.70
C SER A 55 -2.60 -0.61 -6.91
N ALA A 56 -3.66 -0.09 -6.28
CA ALA A 56 -4.63 -0.92 -5.60
C ALA A 56 -5.30 -1.93 -6.56
N ARG A 57 -5.59 -1.53 -7.78
CA ARG A 57 -6.18 -2.43 -8.80
C ARG A 57 -5.22 -3.56 -9.21
N GLU A 58 -3.92 -3.27 -9.39
CA GLU A 58 -2.91 -4.31 -9.64
C GLU A 58 -2.81 -5.27 -8.44
N ARG A 59 -2.87 -4.75 -7.22
CA ARG A 59 -2.85 -5.57 -5.99
C ARG A 59 -4.09 -6.47 -5.88
N LEU A 60 -5.26 -5.93 -6.15
CA LEU A 60 -6.51 -6.70 -6.20
C LEU A 60 -6.42 -7.84 -7.22
N ALA A 61 -5.91 -7.56 -8.41
CA ALA A 61 -5.73 -8.58 -9.45
C ALA A 61 -4.75 -9.70 -9.06
N LEU A 62 -3.76 -9.41 -8.18
CA LEU A 62 -2.82 -10.41 -7.66
C LEU A 62 -3.45 -11.28 -6.55
N LEU A 63 -4.32 -10.72 -5.72
CA LEU A 63 -4.82 -11.40 -4.52
C LEU A 63 -6.18 -12.06 -4.72
N ALA A 64 -7.11 -11.37 -5.37
CA ALA A 64 -8.45 -11.91 -5.59
C ALA A 64 -8.44 -12.99 -6.68
N ASP A 65 -9.34 -13.94 -6.58
CA ASP A 65 -9.61 -14.89 -7.65
C ASP A 65 -10.27 -14.16 -8.82
N PRO A 66 -9.99 -14.55 -10.07
CA PRO A 66 -10.54 -13.88 -11.23
C PRO A 66 -12.07 -13.73 -11.17
N GLY A 67 -12.54 -12.48 -11.33
CA GLY A 67 -13.97 -12.16 -11.34
C GLY A 67 -14.68 -12.22 -9.98
N SER A 68 -13.96 -12.51 -8.87
CA SER A 68 -14.58 -12.66 -7.55
C SER A 68 -14.69 -11.37 -6.76
N PHE A 69 -14.01 -10.30 -7.16
CA PHE A 69 -14.00 -9.04 -6.41
C PHE A 69 -15.26 -8.22 -6.69
N GLU A 70 -16.04 -7.98 -5.64
CA GLU A 70 -17.21 -7.10 -5.64
C GLU A 70 -16.89 -5.85 -4.84
N GLU A 71 -16.63 -4.73 -5.51
CA GLU A 71 -16.33 -3.46 -4.87
C GLU A 71 -17.54 -2.95 -4.07
N ARG A 72 -17.29 -2.47 -2.86
CA ARG A 72 -18.27 -1.85 -1.97
C ARG A 72 -17.88 -0.41 -1.68
N GLU A 73 -18.86 0.45 -1.36
CA GLU A 73 -18.66 1.85 -0.98
C GLU A 73 -17.85 2.67 -2.03
N ALA A 74 -17.97 2.32 -3.32
CA ALA A 74 -17.21 2.96 -4.40
C ALA A 74 -17.50 4.48 -4.51
N GLY A 75 -18.74 4.93 -4.23
CA GLY A 75 -19.16 6.32 -4.39
C GLY A 75 -18.79 7.27 -3.23
N LEU A 76 -18.11 6.79 -2.18
CA LEU A 76 -17.73 7.64 -1.06
C LEU A 76 -16.54 8.54 -1.42
N THR A 77 -16.75 9.86 -1.33
CA THR A 77 -15.73 10.89 -1.61
C THR A 77 -15.65 11.90 -0.47
N SER A 78 -14.47 12.51 -0.27
CA SER A 78 -14.31 13.54 0.76
C SER A 78 -15.09 14.82 0.40
N THR A 79 -15.80 15.36 1.39
CA THR A 79 -16.58 16.60 1.28
C THR A 79 -15.77 17.86 1.60
N ASP A 80 -14.51 17.73 2.02
CA ASP A 80 -13.66 18.84 2.50
C ASP A 80 -14.35 19.68 3.60
N PRO A 81 -14.67 19.05 4.76
CA PRO A 81 -15.47 19.70 5.80
C PRO A 81 -14.76 20.89 6.46
N LEU A 82 -13.42 20.96 6.38
CA LEU A 82 -12.62 22.03 6.95
C LEU A 82 -12.31 23.16 5.96
N GLY A 83 -12.64 23.01 4.68
CA GLY A 83 -12.30 23.98 3.65
C GLY A 83 -10.79 24.23 3.53
N PHE A 84 -9.97 23.18 3.73
CA PHE A 84 -8.52 23.30 3.83
C PHE A 84 -7.90 23.87 2.55
N LYS A 85 -6.99 24.83 2.74
CA LYS A 85 -6.20 25.45 1.68
C LYS A 85 -4.78 25.72 2.17
N ASP A 86 -3.79 25.22 1.45
CA ASP A 86 -2.40 25.65 1.50
C ASP A 86 -2.04 26.33 0.16
N ALA A 87 -1.00 25.87 -0.54
CA ALA A 87 -0.70 26.31 -1.91
C ALA A 87 -1.82 25.94 -2.93
N ARG A 88 -2.62 24.91 -2.62
CA ARG A 88 -3.78 24.47 -3.42
C ARG A 88 -4.93 24.11 -2.48
N ARG A 89 -6.17 24.23 -2.96
CA ARG A 89 -7.35 23.79 -2.21
C ARG A 89 -7.37 22.26 -2.11
N TYR A 90 -7.82 21.74 -0.99
CA TYR A 90 -7.91 20.29 -0.79
C TYR A 90 -8.79 19.58 -1.84
N ARG A 91 -9.92 20.19 -2.22
CA ARG A 91 -10.78 19.68 -3.30
C ARG A 91 -10.06 19.56 -4.65
N GLU A 92 -9.12 20.45 -4.94
CA GLU A 92 -8.31 20.36 -6.17
C GLU A 92 -7.32 19.21 -6.11
N ARG A 93 -6.74 18.94 -4.92
CA ARG A 93 -5.86 17.79 -4.70
C ARG A 93 -6.60 16.47 -4.84
N ILE A 94 -7.83 16.37 -4.28
CA ILE A 94 -8.70 15.19 -4.42
C ILE A 94 -8.96 14.91 -5.90
N ARG A 95 -9.43 15.92 -6.65
CA ARG A 95 -9.70 15.79 -8.09
C ARG A 95 -8.48 15.34 -8.89
N ALA A 96 -7.33 15.95 -8.64
CA ALA A 96 -6.08 15.58 -9.31
C ALA A 96 -5.63 14.14 -8.95
N ALA A 97 -5.81 13.73 -7.71
CA ALA A 97 -5.48 12.38 -7.27
C ALA A 97 -6.43 11.34 -7.91
N SER A 98 -7.74 11.61 -7.93
CA SER A 98 -8.75 10.75 -8.57
C SER A 98 -8.50 10.61 -10.08
N GLN A 99 -8.24 11.72 -10.78
CA GLN A 99 -7.89 11.67 -12.21
C GLN A 99 -6.63 10.86 -12.50
N LYS A 100 -5.64 10.94 -11.60
CA LYS A 100 -4.37 10.22 -11.75
C LYS A 100 -4.50 8.72 -11.49
N THR A 101 -5.29 8.33 -10.51
CA THR A 101 -5.36 6.94 -10.00
C THR A 101 -6.58 6.19 -10.50
N GLY A 102 -7.63 6.88 -10.91
CA GLY A 102 -8.94 6.30 -11.19
C GLY A 102 -9.68 5.83 -9.93
N ALA A 103 -9.17 6.18 -8.73
CA ALA A 103 -9.80 5.85 -7.46
C ALA A 103 -10.50 7.08 -6.86
N GLU A 104 -11.59 6.88 -6.14
CA GLU A 104 -12.34 7.96 -5.49
C GLU A 104 -11.68 8.43 -4.18
N ASP A 105 -10.96 7.53 -3.51
CA ASP A 105 -10.14 7.85 -2.34
C ASP A 105 -8.99 6.81 -2.19
N ALA A 106 -8.21 6.91 -1.13
CA ALA A 106 -6.98 6.16 -0.93
C ALA A 106 -7.17 4.67 -0.55
N VAL A 107 -8.38 4.13 -0.59
CA VAL A 107 -8.65 2.71 -0.35
C VAL A 107 -9.79 2.20 -1.23
N ILE A 108 -9.63 0.98 -1.74
CA ILE A 108 -10.66 0.22 -2.45
C ILE A 108 -11.03 -0.96 -1.55
N CYS A 109 -12.32 -1.12 -1.25
CA CYS A 109 -12.83 -2.16 -0.37
C CYS A 109 -13.89 -2.99 -1.08
N GLY A 110 -13.98 -4.27 -0.74
CA GLY A 110 -14.99 -5.15 -1.30
C GLY A 110 -14.92 -6.55 -0.72
N ILE A 111 -15.75 -7.45 -1.26
CA ILE A 111 -15.69 -8.88 -0.98
C ILE A 111 -14.95 -9.56 -2.12
N ALA A 112 -14.09 -10.51 -1.79
CA ALA A 112 -13.35 -11.30 -2.77
C ALA A 112 -13.23 -12.76 -2.33
N ARG A 113 -12.84 -13.64 -3.24
CA ARG A 113 -12.26 -14.94 -2.89
C ARG A 113 -10.74 -14.85 -3.02
N ILE A 114 -10.04 -15.36 -2.04
CA ILE A 114 -8.57 -15.48 -2.05
C ILE A 114 -8.23 -16.97 -2.02
N GLY A 115 -7.91 -17.52 -3.20
CA GLY A 115 -7.70 -18.96 -3.35
C GLY A 115 -8.91 -19.80 -2.92
N GLY A 116 -10.11 -19.37 -3.28
CA GLY A 116 -11.39 -20.01 -2.95
C GLY A 116 -12.01 -19.55 -1.63
N VAL A 117 -11.24 -18.98 -0.69
CA VAL A 117 -11.76 -18.55 0.62
C VAL A 117 -12.37 -17.16 0.50
N PRO A 118 -13.66 -16.97 0.86
CA PRO A 118 -14.29 -15.67 0.84
C PRO A 118 -13.75 -14.79 1.97
N ALA A 119 -13.49 -13.52 1.67
CA ALA A 119 -12.98 -12.54 2.63
C ALA A 119 -13.41 -11.12 2.25
N VAL A 120 -13.48 -10.23 3.22
CA VAL A 120 -13.50 -8.79 2.97
C VAL A 120 -12.07 -8.35 2.71
N LEU A 121 -11.83 -7.74 1.54
CA LEU A 121 -10.51 -7.30 1.09
C LEU A 121 -10.48 -5.80 0.89
N CYS A 122 -9.61 -5.11 1.63
CA CYS A 122 -9.39 -3.66 1.53
C CYS A 122 -7.95 -3.42 1.08
N VAL A 123 -7.75 -2.64 0.03
CA VAL A 123 -6.42 -2.37 -0.55
C VAL A 123 -6.21 -0.88 -0.71
N PHE A 124 -5.13 -0.38 -0.15
CA PHE A 124 -4.76 1.03 -0.21
C PHE A 124 -4.18 1.42 -1.58
N GLU A 125 -4.58 2.60 -2.06
CA GLU A 125 -4.05 3.25 -3.25
C GLU A 125 -3.05 4.34 -2.85
N PHE A 126 -1.76 4.00 -2.87
CA PHE A 126 -0.71 4.94 -2.50
C PHE A 126 -0.62 6.14 -3.45
N GLY A 127 -0.99 5.96 -4.72
CA GLY A 127 -1.03 7.03 -5.73
C GLY A 127 -2.01 8.14 -5.36
N PHE A 128 -3.07 7.83 -4.59
CA PHE A 128 -4.03 8.81 -4.10
C PHE A 128 -3.50 9.47 -2.82
N MET A 129 -2.96 10.67 -2.96
CA MET A 129 -2.45 11.49 -1.85
C MET A 129 -1.52 10.74 -0.86
N GLY A 130 -0.64 9.86 -1.39
CA GLY A 130 0.26 9.07 -0.57
C GLY A 130 -0.43 7.99 0.26
N GLY A 131 -1.60 7.51 -0.14
CA GLY A 131 -2.36 6.52 0.62
C GLY A 131 -2.85 7.05 1.97
N SER A 132 -2.91 8.36 2.17
CA SER A 132 -3.22 8.95 3.48
C SER A 132 -4.64 8.69 3.92
N MET A 133 -4.80 8.34 5.21
CA MET A 133 -6.08 8.05 5.84
C MET A 133 -6.82 9.35 6.16
N GLY A 134 -7.87 9.65 5.41
CA GLY A 134 -8.88 10.67 5.71
C GLY A 134 -10.19 10.03 6.19
N SER A 135 -11.21 10.85 6.37
CA SER A 135 -12.55 10.44 6.83
C SER A 135 -13.16 9.33 5.97
N VAL A 136 -13.00 9.42 4.65
CA VAL A 136 -13.51 8.43 3.70
C VAL A 136 -12.80 7.09 3.86
N VAL A 137 -11.48 7.07 4.02
CA VAL A 137 -10.74 5.83 4.26
C VAL A 137 -11.23 5.15 5.52
N GLY A 138 -11.30 5.89 6.64
CA GLY A 138 -11.78 5.33 7.91
C GLY A 138 -13.23 4.84 7.84
N GLU A 139 -14.10 5.56 7.11
CA GLU A 139 -15.49 5.14 6.89
C GLU A 139 -15.57 3.86 6.06
N LYS A 140 -14.85 3.79 4.93
CA LYS A 140 -14.82 2.59 4.09
C LYS A 140 -14.32 1.38 4.86
N LEU A 141 -13.24 1.53 5.65
CA LEU A 141 -12.72 0.44 6.48
C LEU A 141 -13.74 0.01 7.54
N ALA A 142 -14.33 0.96 8.29
CA ALA A 142 -15.32 0.64 9.31
C ALA A 142 -16.52 -0.12 8.74
N ARG A 143 -17.13 0.38 7.66
CA ARG A 143 -18.23 -0.31 6.97
C ARG A 143 -17.84 -1.68 6.42
N SER A 144 -16.61 -1.82 5.90
CA SER A 144 -16.11 -3.10 5.41
C SER A 144 -15.94 -4.11 6.53
N ILE A 145 -15.46 -3.67 7.69
CA ILE A 145 -15.34 -4.52 8.89
C ILE A 145 -16.75 -4.89 9.41
N GLU A 146 -17.68 -3.94 9.47
CA GLU A 146 -19.09 -4.21 9.85
C GLU A 146 -19.76 -5.18 8.86
N LEU A 147 -19.48 -5.07 7.58
CA LEU A 147 -19.93 -6.03 6.58
C LEU A 147 -19.34 -7.42 6.81
N ALA A 148 -18.06 -7.51 7.20
CA ALA A 148 -17.41 -8.77 7.55
C ALA A 148 -18.10 -9.43 8.75
N VAL A 149 -18.39 -8.68 9.81
CA VAL A 149 -19.16 -9.13 10.97
C VAL A 149 -20.54 -9.66 10.54
N ALA A 150 -21.28 -8.87 9.76
CA ALA A 150 -22.64 -9.24 9.33
C ALA A 150 -22.68 -10.49 8.42
N LYS A 151 -21.60 -10.79 7.73
CA LYS A 151 -21.47 -11.94 6.82
C LYS A 151 -20.62 -13.08 7.36
N HIS A 152 -20.12 -12.98 8.59
CA HIS A 152 -19.16 -13.92 9.20
C HIS A 152 -17.95 -14.22 8.30
N LEU A 153 -17.33 -13.15 7.79
CA LEU A 153 -16.16 -13.24 6.90
C LEU A 153 -14.89 -12.73 7.59
N PRO A 154 -13.71 -13.29 7.28
CA PRO A 154 -12.45 -12.73 7.67
C PRO A 154 -12.18 -11.40 6.95
N VAL A 155 -11.30 -10.58 7.53
CA VAL A 155 -10.88 -9.29 6.95
C VAL A 155 -9.41 -9.37 6.55
N VAL A 156 -9.08 -8.87 5.36
CA VAL A 156 -7.70 -8.66 4.88
C VAL A 156 -7.55 -7.21 4.49
N ILE A 157 -6.62 -6.49 5.13
CA ILE A 157 -6.31 -5.10 4.77
C ILE A 157 -4.86 -5.02 4.28
N VAL A 158 -4.66 -4.56 3.05
CA VAL A 158 -3.33 -4.32 2.47
C VAL A 158 -3.04 -2.83 2.55
N SER A 159 -2.15 -2.46 3.45
CA SER A 159 -1.79 -1.08 3.76
C SER A 159 -0.63 -0.58 2.90
N ALA A 160 -0.79 0.63 2.34
CA ALA A 160 0.25 1.40 1.68
C ALA A 160 -0.03 2.88 1.94
N SER A 161 0.60 3.48 2.98
CA SER A 161 0.17 4.78 3.48
C SER A 161 1.29 5.60 4.11
N GLY A 162 1.25 6.91 3.84
CA GLY A 162 2.05 7.92 4.56
C GLY A 162 1.46 8.33 5.91
N GLY A 163 0.30 7.79 6.34
CA GLY A 163 -0.32 8.09 7.62
C GLY A 163 -1.63 8.87 7.55
N ALA A 164 -1.96 9.62 8.60
CA ALA A 164 -3.17 10.44 8.67
C ALA A 164 -3.14 11.60 7.67
N ARG A 165 -4.29 11.90 7.05
CA ARG A 165 -4.44 12.96 6.03
C ARG A 165 -4.44 14.34 6.68
N MET A 166 -3.35 15.07 6.51
CA MET A 166 -3.13 16.37 7.12
C MET A 166 -4.22 17.40 6.78
N GLN A 167 -4.77 17.34 5.57
CA GLN A 167 -5.80 18.27 5.10
C GLN A 167 -7.14 18.14 5.81
N GLU A 168 -7.36 17.03 6.50
CA GLU A 168 -8.57 16.78 7.30
C GLU A 168 -8.34 16.95 8.80
N GLY A 169 -7.15 17.37 9.22
CA GLY A 169 -6.83 17.70 10.59
C GLY A 169 -7.24 16.61 11.60
N ILE A 170 -7.97 17.03 12.65
CA ILE A 170 -8.43 16.12 13.71
C ILE A 170 -9.35 15.01 13.18
N LEU A 171 -10.10 15.24 12.11
CA LEU A 171 -11.00 14.24 11.54
C LEU A 171 -10.24 13.02 11.03
N SER A 172 -9.05 13.21 10.47
CA SER A 172 -8.19 12.09 10.06
C SER A 172 -7.63 11.31 11.25
N LEU A 173 -7.32 11.97 12.36
CA LEU A 173 -6.88 11.30 13.59
C LEU A 173 -7.99 10.49 14.25
N MET A 174 -9.23 10.99 14.21
CA MET A 174 -10.40 10.26 14.74
C MET A 174 -10.69 8.96 13.98
N GLN A 175 -10.17 8.80 12.75
CA GLN A 175 -10.30 7.54 12.03
C GLN A 175 -9.52 6.40 12.68
N MET A 176 -8.45 6.71 13.41
CA MET A 176 -7.69 5.70 14.17
C MET A 176 -8.59 5.02 15.21
N ALA A 177 -9.29 5.81 16.02
CA ALA A 177 -10.22 5.28 17.01
C ALA A 177 -11.40 4.54 16.35
N LYS A 178 -11.95 5.09 15.26
CA LYS A 178 -13.08 4.50 14.54
C LYS A 178 -12.75 3.12 13.97
N THR A 179 -11.60 2.96 13.32
CA THR A 179 -11.18 1.68 12.76
C THR A 179 -10.82 0.67 13.84
N ALA A 180 -10.18 1.10 14.94
CA ALA A 180 -9.89 0.23 16.08
C ALA A 180 -11.19 -0.28 16.75
N ALA A 181 -12.20 0.58 16.93
CA ALA A 181 -13.49 0.19 17.47
C ALA A 181 -14.25 -0.79 16.55
N ALA A 182 -14.11 -0.66 15.24
CA ALA A 182 -14.69 -1.62 14.29
C ALA A 182 -13.99 -2.99 14.38
N LEU A 183 -12.65 -3.02 14.49
CA LEU A 183 -11.89 -4.25 14.66
C LEU A 183 -12.17 -4.96 15.97
N GLU A 184 -12.43 -4.23 17.06
CA GLU A 184 -12.85 -4.80 18.34
C GLU A 184 -14.17 -5.60 18.18
N ARG A 185 -15.13 -5.08 17.40
CA ARG A 185 -16.37 -5.78 17.10
C ARG A 185 -16.11 -7.06 16.27
N LEU A 186 -15.16 -7.03 15.34
CA LEU A 186 -14.76 -8.20 14.56
C LEU A 186 -14.17 -9.27 15.46
N ALA A 187 -13.26 -8.87 16.37
CA ALA A 187 -12.61 -9.76 17.33
C ALA A 187 -13.63 -10.38 18.30
N ALA A 188 -14.62 -9.62 18.75
CA ALA A 188 -15.70 -10.13 19.62
C ALA A 188 -16.52 -11.25 18.96
N GLU A 189 -16.61 -11.26 17.63
CA GLU A 189 -17.26 -12.33 16.86
C GLU A 189 -16.29 -13.48 16.50
N GLY A 190 -15.05 -13.43 16.97
CA GLY A 190 -14.04 -14.46 16.69
C GLY A 190 -13.58 -14.53 15.23
N LEU A 191 -13.79 -13.44 14.46
CA LEU A 191 -13.45 -13.38 13.05
C LEU A 191 -12.02 -12.84 12.85
N PRO A 192 -11.17 -13.52 12.05
CA PRO A 192 -9.78 -13.13 11.92
C PRO A 192 -9.57 -11.88 11.06
N TYR A 193 -8.61 -11.07 11.50
CA TYR A 193 -8.10 -9.94 10.76
C TYR A 193 -6.63 -10.16 10.37
N LEU A 194 -6.34 -10.22 9.06
CA LEU A 194 -5.00 -10.31 8.51
C LEU A 194 -4.55 -8.93 7.99
N SER A 195 -3.49 -8.41 8.59
CA SER A 195 -2.88 -7.14 8.16
C SER A 195 -1.68 -7.40 7.26
N VAL A 196 -1.67 -6.79 6.06
CA VAL A 196 -0.56 -6.86 5.10
C VAL A 196 0.05 -5.49 4.96
N LEU A 197 1.31 -5.34 5.37
CA LEU A 197 2.04 -4.08 5.40
C LEU A 197 2.95 -3.96 4.17
N THR A 198 2.77 -2.91 3.36
CA THR A 198 3.62 -2.66 2.19
C THR A 198 4.37 -1.33 2.30
N ASP A 199 5.29 -1.07 1.38
CA ASP A 199 6.16 0.11 1.41
C ASP A 199 5.50 1.38 0.81
N PRO A 200 5.31 2.46 1.64
CA PRO A 200 5.44 2.54 3.08
C PRO A 200 4.12 2.26 3.81
N THR A 201 4.18 1.88 5.08
CA THR A 201 3.04 1.94 6.01
C THR A 201 3.46 2.70 7.24
N THR A 202 3.01 3.97 7.39
CA THR A 202 3.56 4.89 8.39
C THR A 202 2.47 5.72 9.09
N GLY A 203 2.87 6.44 10.12
CA GLY A 203 2.06 7.43 10.82
C GLY A 203 0.84 6.84 11.52
N GLY A 204 -0.29 7.55 11.43
CA GLY A 204 -1.54 7.15 12.05
C GLY A 204 -2.11 5.81 11.56
N VAL A 205 -1.74 5.37 10.34
CA VAL A 205 -2.14 4.05 9.84
C VAL A 205 -1.40 2.95 10.59
N THR A 206 -0.09 3.05 10.75
CA THR A 206 0.69 2.09 11.58
C THR A 206 0.24 2.14 13.04
N ALA A 207 0.02 3.33 13.59
CA ALA A 207 -0.38 3.50 14.99
C ALA A 207 -1.87 3.14 15.26
N SER A 208 -2.56 2.53 14.30
CA SER A 208 -3.94 2.08 14.44
C SER A 208 -4.14 0.69 13.81
N PHE A 209 -5.09 0.55 12.93
CA PHE A 209 -5.52 -0.74 12.38
C PHE A 209 -4.39 -1.58 11.78
N ALA A 210 -3.35 -0.97 11.19
CA ALA A 210 -2.30 -1.73 10.51
C ALA A 210 -1.50 -2.66 11.45
N MET A 211 -1.39 -2.31 12.74
CA MET A 211 -0.70 -3.12 13.76
C MET A 211 -1.67 -3.85 14.71
N LEU A 212 -2.95 -3.96 14.34
CA LEU A 212 -3.97 -4.65 15.13
C LEU A 212 -4.41 -5.99 14.50
N GLY A 213 -3.66 -6.50 13.52
CA GLY A 213 -3.95 -7.81 12.91
C GLY A 213 -3.73 -8.97 13.85
N ASP A 214 -4.56 -10.01 13.77
CA ASP A 214 -4.29 -11.30 14.42
C ASP A 214 -3.07 -11.99 13.81
N VAL A 215 -2.83 -11.73 12.51
CA VAL A 215 -1.59 -12.07 11.81
C VAL A 215 -1.16 -10.86 10.99
N ILE A 216 0.08 -10.43 11.20
CA ILE A 216 0.67 -9.26 10.55
C ILE A 216 1.76 -9.71 9.58
N LEU A 217 1.49 -9.55 8.29
CA LEU A 217 2.42 -9.87 7.21
C LEU A 217 3.05 -8.59 6.66
N ALA A 218 4.29 -8.65 6.20
CA ALA A 218 4.91 -7.52 5.50
C ALA A 218 5.57 -7.95 4.19
N GLU A 219 5.61 -7.06 3.20
CA GLU A 219 6.48 -7.24 2.04
C GLU A 219 7.95 -7.01 2.45
N PRO A 220 8.92 -7.68 1.78
CA PRO A 220 10.34 -7.47 2.08
C PRO A 220 10.75 -6.01 1.96
N ARG A 221 11.57 -5.54 2.90
CA ARG A 221 12.12 -4.18 2.97
C ARG A 221 11.09 -3.05 3.04
N ALA A 222 9.85 -3.34 3.36
CA ALA A 222 8.82 -2.32 3.55
C ALA A 222 9.20 -1.39 4.71
N LEU A 223 9.03 -0.08 4.52
CA LEU A 223 9.17 0.91 5.58
C LEU A 223 7.88 0.94 6.40
N ILE A 224 7.98 0.54 7.66
CA ILE A 224 6.84 0.43 8.56
C ILE A 224 7.21 1.11 9.88
N GLY A 225 6.44 2.12 10.29
CA GLY A 225 6.73 2.82 11.53
C GLY A 225 5.84 4.04 11.73
N PHE A 226 5.85 4.60 12.95
CA PHE A 226 5.03 5.79 13.25
C PHE A 226 5.64 7.05 12.64
N ALA A 227 6.76 7.50 13.14
CA ALA A 227 7.47 8.66 12.59
C ALA A 227 8.51 8.22 11.56
N GLY A 228 8.74 9.05 10.54
CA GLY A 228 9.78 8.77 9.56
C GLY A 228 11.18 8.73 10.21
N PRO A 229 12.10 7.86 9.71
CA PRO A 229 13.41 7.68 10.33
C PRO A 229 14.25 8.97 10.42
N ARG A 230 14.10 9.90 9.47
CA ARG A 230 14.74 11.21 9.54
C ARG A 230 14.28 12.04 10.73
N VAL A 231 12.96 12.10 10.96
CA VAL A 231 12.37 12.85 12.06
C VAL A 231 12.85 12.29 13.41
N ILE A 232 12.90 10.97 13.53
CA ILE A 232 13.41 10.31 14.73
C ILE A 232 14.88 10.66 14.95
N ALA A 233 15.75 10.45 13.95
CA ALA A 233 17.18 10.73 14.05
C ALA A 233 17.48 12.19 14.42
N GLU A 234 16.77 13.14 13.80
CA GLU A 234 16.89 14.57 14.10
C GLU A 234 16.40 14.91 15.52
N THR A 235 15.33 14.24 15.98
CA THR A 235 14.76 14.49 17.32
C THR A 235 15.65 13.95 18.42
N ILE A 236 16.14 12.70 18.31
CA ILE A 236 17.00 12.08 19.31
C ILE A 236 18.48 12.43 19.14
N ARG A 237 18.84 13.05 18.02
CA ARG A 237 20.23 13.43 17.64
C ARG A 237 21.22 12.27 17.70
N GLN A 238 20.78 11.09 17.32
CA GLN A 238 21.58 9.86 17.29
C GLN A 238 21.34 9.13 15.97
N PRO A 239 22.35 8.40 15.46
CA PRO A 239 22.17 7.52 14.33
C PRO A 239 21.21 6.39 14.71
N LEU A 240 20.35 6.01 13.77
CA LEU A 240 19.44 4.89 13.94
C LEU A 240 20.16 3.57 13.62
N PRO A 241 19.75 2.45 14.23
CA PRO A 241 20.26 1.14 13.86
C PRO A 241 20.11 0.86 12.36
N GLU A 242 20.98 0.01 11.81
CA GLU A 242 20.84 -0.43 10.44
C GLU A 242 19.51 -1.17 10.24
N GLY A 243 18.84 -0.91 9.12
CA GLY A 243 17.55 -1.50 8.84
C GLY A 243 16.38 -1.01 9.69
N PHE A 244 16.57 0.00 10.53
CA PHE A 244 15.53 0.53 11.40
C PHE A 244 14.21 0.81 10.67
N GLN A 245 13.10 0.34 11.23
CA GLN A 245 11.74 0.41 10.64
C GLN A 245 11.57 -0.35 9.32
N ARG A 246 12.50 -1.21 8.93
CA ARG A 246 12.27 -2.16 7.82
C ARG A 246 11.57 -3.42 8.32
N SER A 247 10.84 -4.07 7.43
CA SER A 247 10.12 -5.30 7.76
C SER A 247 11.01 -6.35 8.43
N GLU A 248 12.26 -6.50 7.99
CA GLU A 248 13.24 -7.41 8.58
C GLU A 248 13.53 -7.06 10.03
N PHE A 249 13.77 -5.78 10.32
CA PHE A 249 13.99 -5.28 11.67
C PHE A 249 12.76 -5.51 12.57
N LEU A 250 11.56 -5.28 12.04
CA LEU A 250 10.32 -5.48 12.79
C LEU A 250 10.08 -6.97 13.11
N LEU A 251 10.41 -7.86 12.18
CA LEU A 251 10.31 -9.30 12.39
C LEU A 251 11.26 -9.77 13.52
N GLU A 252 12.52 -9.32 13.49
CA GLU A 252 13.50 -9.64 14.53
C GLU A 252 13.08 -9.14 15.92
N HIS A 253 12.31 -8.04 15.98
CA HIS A 253 11.79 -7.46 17.22
C HIS A 253 10.38 -7.92 17.58
N GLY A 254 9.83 -8.92 16.89
CA GLY A 254 8.51 -9.49 17.20
C GLY A 254 7.32 -8.54 16.97
N GLN A 255 7.48 -7.53 16.11
CA GLN A 255 6.41 -6.58 15.80
C GLN A 255 5.55 -7.00 14.61
N ILE A 256 6.02 -7.94 13.81
CA ILE A 256 5.26 -8.59 12.73
C ILE A 256 5.53 -10.09 12.77
N ASP A 257 4.65 -10.88 12.15
CA ASP A 257 4.72 -12.36 12.22
C ASP A 257 5.45 -12.95 11.01
N LEU A 258 5.29 -12.38 9.82
CA LEU A 258 5.83 -12.95 8.59
C LEU A 258 6.31 -11.86 7.61
N ILE A 259 7.42 -12.16 6.90
CA ILE A 259 7.80 -11.44 5.68
C ILE A 259 7.50 -12.33 4.49
N VAL A 260 6.70 -11.83 3.55
CA VAL A 260 6.21 -12.62 2.41
C VAL A 260 6.47 -11.89 1.10
N ASP A 261 7.15 -12.56 0.15
CA ASP A 261 7.31 -12.06 -1.21
C ASP A 261 5.91 -11.89 -1.86
N ARG A 262 5.74 -10.84 -2.63
CA ARG A 262 4.47 -10.52 -3.31
C ARG A 262 3.92 -11.69 -4.14
N ARG A 263 4.80 -12.49 -4.73
CA ARG A 263 4.43 -13.64 -5.56
C ARG A 263 3.78 -14.76 -4.76
N ASP A 264 4.17 -14.89 -3.49
CA ASP A 264 3.73 -15.95 -2.60
C ASP A 264 2.58 -15.47 -1.69
N LEU A 265 2.26 -14.16 -1.72
CA LEU A 265 1.33 -13.53 -0.78
C LEU A 265 -0.09 -14.12 -0.89
N LYS A 266 -0.60 -14.34 -2.10
CA LYS A 266 -1.93 -14.93 -2.30
C LYS A 266 -2.04 -16.32 -1.68
N ASP A 267 -1.06 -17.19 -1.93
CA ASP A 267 -1.07 -18.56 -1.40
C ASP A 267 -0.86 -18.57 0.12
N THR A 268 -0.03 -17.66 0.63
CA THR A 268 0.16 -17.51 2.08
C THR A 268 -1.13 -17.06 2.76
N LEU A 269 -1.80 -16.04 2.23
CA LEU A 269 -3.10 -15.58 2.74
C LEU A 269 -4.14 -16.71 2.69
N ARG A 270 -4.23 -17.44 1.57
CA ARG A 270 -5.13 -18.59 1.44
C ARG A 270 -4.91 -19.63 2.55
N ARG A 271 -3.65 -19.98 2.81
CA ARG A 271 -3.31 -20.97 3.85
C ARG A 271 -3.70 -20.51 5.25
N ILE A 272 -3.43 -19.22 5.56
CA ILE A 272 -3.77 -18.65 6.87
C ILE A 272 -5.31 -18.56 7.01
N LEU A 273 -6.00 -18.04 5.98
CA LEU A 273 -7.46 -17.97 5.98
C LEU A 273 -8.12 -19.35 6.11
N ALA A 274 -7.61 -20.35 5.40
CA ALA A 274 -8.12 -21.71 5.49
C ALA A 274 -7.90 -22.36 6.88
N PHE A 275 -6.88 -21.91 7.63
CA PHE A 275 -6.67 -22.36 9.00
C PHE A 275 -7.72 -21.80 9.97
N PHE A 276 -8.13 -20.55 9.77
CA PHE A 276 -9.11 -19.88 10.65
C PHE A 276 -10.58 -20.11 10.20
N CYS A 277 -10.78 -20.36 8.91
CA CYS A 277 -12.13 -20.47 8.34
C CYS A 277 -12.32 -21.89 7.78
N GLU A 278 -13.42 -22.54 8.11
CA GLU A 278 -13.79 -23.80 7.45
C GLU A 278 -13.93 -23.56 5.93
N PRO A 279 -13.37 -24.44 5.10
CA PRO A 279 -13.52 -24.29 3.66
C PRO A 279 -15.01 -24.37 3.28
N THR A 280 -15.53 -23.34 2.64
CA THR A 280 -16.86 -23.40 2.03
C THR A 280 -16.83 -24.44 0.93
N PRO A 281 -17.68 -25.47 0.96
CA PRO A 281 -17.71 -26.46 -0.13
C PRO A 281 -18.01 -25.76 -1.44
N PRO A 282 -17.44 -26.24 -2.59
CA PRO A 282 -17.74 -25.66 -3.88
C PRO A 282 -19.26 -25.71 -4.11
N SER A 283 -19.82 -24.59 -4.54
CA SER A 283 -21.23 -24.53 -4.99
C SER A 283 -21.39 -25.47 -6.19
N GLU A 284 -22.21 -26.50 -6.06
CA GLU A 284 -22.63 -27.38 -7.16
C GLU A 284 -23.31 -26.62 -8.31
#